data_af572925c65a38eb50c3ef927809ebb9
#
_entry.id   af572925c65a38eb50c3ef927809ebb9
#
_cell.length_a   1.000
_cell.length_b   1.000
_cell.length_c   1.000
_cell.angle_alpha   90.00
_cell.angle_beta   90.00
_cell.angle_gamma   90.00
#
_symmetry.space_group_name_H-M   'P 1'
#
loop_
_entity.id
_entity.type
_entity.pdbx_description
1 polymer ?
#
loop_
_entity_poly.entity_id
_entity_poly.type
_entity_poly.pdbx_seq_one_letter_code
_entity_poly.pdbx_strand_id
1 'polypeptide(L)'
;VMRKLVIDGSNTSGFQRSILLGQDGEIETESGSVSVVDLMLEEESAKRVEETEDGVVYSLDRLGVPLVEIGTGPDIRSPEGAREAAERIGMLLRSTGAVKRGLGTIRQDVNVSIADGARVEVKGVQDLQGIEDIVRGEVGRQAELLEIRDELRERDASVGDVTDATDVFADTESGVVRGALDSGGKVTAVPLYGFDGLV
;
A
#
# COMPACT_ATOMS: atom_id res chain seq x y z
N VAL A 1 -0.80 18.02 -19.10
CA VAL A 1 -0.67 16.56 -19.16
C VAL A 1 0.69 16.17 -18.62
N MET A 2 0.69 15.43 -17.54
CA MET A 2 1.89 14.81 -16.99
C MET A 2 2.07 13.41 -17.58
N ARG A 3 3.31 12.91 -17.62
CA ARG A 3 3.63 11.55 -18.02
C ARG A 3 4.46 10.90 -16.93
N LYS A 4 3.88 9.90 -16.28
CA LYS A 4 4.57 9.08 -15.28
C LYS A 4 5.22 7.91 -16.01
N LEU A 5 6.52 7.78 -15.90
CA LEU A 5 7.28 6.68 -16.49
C LEU A 5 6.86 5.36 -15.84
N VAL A 6 6.55 4.35 -16.65
CA VAL A 6 6.12 3.01 -16.20
C VAL A 6 6.91 1.97 -17.00
N ILE A 7 7.85 1.32 -16.34
CA ILE A 7 8.82 0.40 -16.97
C ILE A 7 8.48 -1.09 -16.78
N ASP A 8 7.40 -1.39 -16.07
CA ASP A 8 6.98 -2.78 -15.76
C ASP A 8 6.20 -3.46 -16.89
N GLY A 9 5.97 -2.76 -18.02
CA GLY A 9 5.21 -3.27 -19.15
C GLY A 9 3.69 -3.08 -19.07
N SER A 10 3.15 -2.60 -17.94
CA SER A 10 1.70 -2.39 -17.77
C SER A 10 1.14 -1.26 -18.65
N ASN A 11 1.98 -0.43 -19.23
CA ASN A 11 1.64 0.57 -20.23
C ASN A 11 2.50 0.35 -21.47
N THR A 12 1.88 0.03 -22.60
CA THR A 12 2.56 -0.26 -23.87
C THR A 12 3.39 0.91 -24.41
N SER A 13 3.06 2.15 -24.01
CA SER A 13 3.80 3.36 -24.35
C SER A 13 4.99 3.63 -23.42
N GLY A 14 5.18 2.84 -22.36
CA GLY A 14 6.20 3.05 -21.34
C GLY A 14 5.93 4.20 -20.38
N PHE A 15 4.76 4.81 -20.45
CA PHE A 15 4.32 5.88 -19.54
C PHE A 15 2.79 5.90 -19.38
N GLN A 16 2.33 6.40 -18.25
CA GLN A 16 0.93 6.70 -17.97
C GLN A 16 0.71 8.22 -18.05
N ARG A 17 -0.36 8.64 -18.72
CA ARG A 17 -0.76 10.06 -18.75
C ARG A 17 -1.70 10.39 -17.61
N SER A 18 -1.52 11.61 -17.06
CA SER A 18 -2.34 12.13 -15.98
C SER A 18 -2.60 13.63 -16.21
N ILE A 19 -3.82 14.07 -15.92
CA ILE A 19 -4.26 15.45 -16.10
C ILE A 19 -4.96 15.91 -14.84
N LEU A 20 -4.52 17.03 -14.27
CA LEU A 20 -5.20 17.69 -13.17
C LEU A 20 -6.50 18.33 -13.70
N LEU A 21 -7.64 17.96 -13.12
CA LEU A 21 -8.98 18.48 -13.46
C LEU A 21 -9.49 19.52 -12.47
N GLY A 22 -9.18 19.35 -11.18
CA GLY A 22 -9.63 20.24 -10.13
C GLY A 22 -8.78 20.13 -8.88
N GLN A 23 -8.86 21.15 -8.03
CA GLN A 23 -8.19 21.25 -6.73
C GLN A 23 -9.08 21.99 -5.74
N ASP A 24 -8.69 21.93 -4.47
CA ASP A 24 -9.28 22.72 -3.38
C ASP A 24 -10.79 22.49 -3.22
N GLY A 25 -11.21 21.24 -3.39
CA GLY A 25 -12.60 20.82 -3.12
C GLY A 25 -12.80 20.48 -1.65
N GLU A 26 -14.07 20.24 -1.29
CA GLU A 26 -14.48 19.89 0.06
C GLU A 26 -15.67 18.92 0.04
N ILE A 27 -15.67 17.98 0.96
CA ILE A 27 -16.74 17.01 1.14
C ILE A 27 -17.19 17.02 2.58
N GLU A 28 -18.48 17.26 2.80
CA GLU A 28 -19.09 17.17 4.13
C GLU A 28 -19.44 15.71 4.46
N THR A 29 -19.03 15.30 5.66
CA THR A 29 -19.39 14.02 6.29
C THR A 29 -20.00 14.27 7.68
N GLU A 30 -20.55 13.23 8.31
CA GLU A 30 -21.06 13.34 9.68
C GLU A 30 -19.93 13.60 10.69
N SER A 31 -18.74 13.09 10.40
CA SER A 31 -17.52 13.27 11.23
C SER A 31 -16.81 14.61 10.99
N GLY A 32 -17.26 15.41 10.02
CA GLY A 32 -16.68 16.71 9.68
C GLY A 32 -16.36 16.87 8.20
N SER A 33 -15.78 18.01 7.87
CA SER A 33 -15.38 18.31 6.49
C SER A 33 -14.04 17.65 6.14
N VAL A 34 -13.97 17.13 4.92
CA VAL A 34 -12.76 16.50 4.35
C VAL A 34 -12.38 17.26 3.09
N SER A 35 -11.17 17.78 3.04
CA SER A 35 -10.65 18.46 1.86
C SER A 35 -10.38 17.48 0.72
N VAL A 36 -10.65 17.90 -0.51
CA VAL A 36 -10.23 17.23 -1.74
C VAL A 36 -9.08 18.01 -2.34
N VAL A 37 -7.89 17.48 -2.20
CA VAL A 37 -6.65 18.15 -2.62
C VAL A 37 -6.57 18.22 -4.14
N ASP A 38 -6.91 17.11 -4.79
CA ASP A 38 -6.87 17.00 -6.23
C ASP A 38 -7.94 16.05 -6.80
N LEU A 39 -8.28 16.33 -8.04
CA LEU A 39 -9.09 15.49 -8.91
C LEU A 39 -8.28 15.29 -10.20
N MET A 40 -7.84 14.06 -10.44
CA MET A 40 -7.01 13.70 -11.57
C MET A 40 -7.79 12.84 -12.56
N LEU A 41 -7.46 12.98 -13.84
CA LEU A 41 -7.85 12.03 -14.88
C LEU A 41 -6.60 11.31 -15.36
N GLU A 42 -6.62 10.01 -15.25
CA GLU A 42 -5.51 9.13 -15.61
C GLU A 42 -5.90 8.11 -16.69
N GLU A 43 -4.90 7.47 -17.28
CA GLU A 43 -5.08 6.29 -18.11
C GLU A 43 -4.99 5.03 -17.26
N GLU A 44 -5.99 4.15 -17.32
CA GLU A 44 -5.90 2.84 -16.68
C GLU A 44 -4.78 2.02 -17.32
N SER A 45 -4.03 1.32 -16.49
CA SER A 45 -2.97 0.41 -16.93
C SER A 45 -3.52 -0.95 -17.37
N ALA A 46 -2.75 -1.70 -18.14
CA ALA A 46 -3.04 -3.09 -18.46
C ALA A 46 -3.14 -3.95 -17.18
N LYS A 47 -3.99 -4.95 -17.20
CA LYS A 47 -4.15 -5.89 -16.10
C LYS A 47 -3.09 -6.98 -16.17
N ARG A 48 -2.26 -7.11 -15.15
CA ARG A 48 -1.36 -8.25 -14.99
C ARG A 48 -2.20 -9.52 -14.77
N VAL A 49 -2.01 -10.53 -15.61
CA VAL A 49 -2.75 -11.79 -15.60
C VAL A 49 -1.91 -12.91 -15.03
N GLU A 50 -0.66 -12.99 -15.45
CA GLU A 50 0.25 -14.08 -15.09
C GLU A 50 1.69 -13.57 -15.03
N GLU A 51 2.49 -14.18 -14.18
CA GLU A 51 3.94 -14.00 -14.11
C GLU A 51 4.59 -15.37 -14.13
N THR A 52 5.53 -15.55 -15.07
CA THR A 52 6.30 -16.79 -15.26
C THR A 52 7.78 -16.46 -15.21
N GLU A 53 8.63 -17.49 -15.23
CA GLU A 53 10.10 -17.30 -15.33
C GLU A 53 10.51 -16.57 -16.62
N ASP A 54 9.72 -16.71 -17.69
CA ASP A 54 10.00 -16.11 -18.99
C ASP A 54 9.48 -14.66 -19.13
N GLY A 55 8.59 -14.20 -18.23
CA GLY A 55 8.04 -12.85 -18.28
C GLY A 55 6.66 -12.68 -17.66
N VAL A 56 6.07 -11.52 -17.94
CA VAL A 56 4.76 -11.12 -17.41
C VAL A 56 3.75 -11.01 -18.55
N VAL A 57 2.58 -11.62 -18.37
CA VAL A 57 1.46 -11.56 -19.31
C VAL A 57 0.46 -10.50 -18.85
N TYR A 58 0.11 -9.58 -19.75
CA TYR A 58 -0.86 -8.52 -19.52
C TYR A 58 -2.10 -8.67 -20.41
N SER A 59 -3.29 -8.46 -19.83
CA SER A 59 -4.51 -8.20 -20.58
C SER A 59 -4.63 -6.70 -20.86
N LEU A 60 -4.90 -6.35 -22.10
CA LEU A 60 -5.02 -4.95 -22.55
C LEU A 60 -6.45 -4.42 -22.55
N ASP A 61 -7.42 -5.18 -22.04
CA ASP A 61 -8.86 -4.88 -22.08
C ASP A 61 -9.23 -3.56 -21.37
N ARG A 62 -8.44 -3.13 -20.41
CA ARG A 62 -8.67 -1.88 -19.68
C ARG A 62 -7.62 -0.79 -19.95
N LEU A 63 -6.56 -1.11 -20.70
CA LEU A 63 -5.48 -0.16 -21.00
C LEU A 63 -6.04 1.11 -21.67
N GLY A 64 -5.71 2.27 -21.11
CA GLY A 64 -6.13 3.58 -21.62
C GLY A 64 -7.59 3.95 -21.31
N VAL A 65 -8.34 3.13 -20.58
CA VAL A 65 -9.66 3.51 -20.07
C VAL A 65 -9.51 4.70 -19.13
N PRO A 66 -10.35 5.76 -19.24
CA PRO A 66 -10.30 6.90 -18.33
C PRO A 66 -10.51 6.47 -16.87
N LEU A 67 -9.58 6.82 -16.01
CA LEU A 67 -9.59 6.59 -14.58
C LEU A 67 -9.61 7.93 -13.85
N VAL A 68 -10.67 8.18 -13.08
CA VAL A 68 -10.75 9.36 -12.22
C VAL A 68 -10.16 9.01 -10.85
N GLU A 69 -9.17 9.76 -10.42
CA GLU A 69 -8.56 9.67 -9.09
C GLU A 69 -8.91 10.90 -8.28
N ILE A 70 -9.35 10.69 -7.03
CA ILE A 70 -9.69 11.75 -6.08
C ILE A 70 -8.78 11.60 -4.87
N GLY A 71 -7.92 12.60 -4.66
CA GLY A 71 -7.04 12.68 -3.49
C GLY A 71 -7.66 13.53 -2.39
N THR A 72 -7.78 12.98 -1.17
CA THR A 72 -8.22 13.72 0.00
C THR A 72 -7.04 14.23 0.82
N GLY A 73 -7.27 15.32 1.57
CA GLY A 73 -6.32 15.79 2.58
C GLY A 73 -6.32 14.91 3.83
N PRO A 74 -5.40 15.18 4.77
CA PRO A 74 -5.25 14.40 6.01
C PRO A 74 -6.20 14.89 7.11
N ASP A 75 -7.48 15.15 6.78
CA ASP A 75 -8.46 15.72 7.71
C ASP A 75 -9.17 14.64 8.53
N ILE A 76 -9.20 13.42 8.03
CA ILE A 76 -9.86 12.29 8.65
C ILE A 76 -9.10 11.87 9.92
N ARG A 77 -9.83 11.81 11.06
CA ARG A 77 -9.23 11.58 12.39
C ARG A 77 -9.73 10.32 13.08
N SER A 78 -10.63 9.58 12.45
CA SER A 78 -11.18 8.35 13.02
C SER A 78 -11.40 7.28 11.95
N PRO A 79 -11.45 5.99 12.33
CA PRO A 79 -11.81 4.91 11.44
C PRO A 79 -13.21 5.10 10.80
N GLU A 80 -14.18 5.56 11.58
CA GLU A 80 -15.55 5.84 11.15
C GLU A 80 -15.57 6.95 10.10
N GLY A 81 -14.83 8.04 10.33
CA GLY A 81 -14.68 9.14 9.37
C GLY A 81 -14.07 8.70 8.04
N ALA A 82 -13.16 7.72 8.06
CA ALA A 82 -12.59 7.16 6.84
C ALA A 82 -13.64 6.41 6.01
N ARG A 83 -14.49 5.61 6.65
CA ARG A 83 -15.61 4.94 5.98
C ARG A 83 -16.61 5.95 5.42
N GLU A 84 -17.02 6.95 6.22
CA GLU A 84 -17.97 7.99 5.80
C GLU A 84 -17.48 8.77 4.58
N ALA A 85 -16.20 9.18 4.58
CA ALA A 85 -15.59 9.87 3.45
C ALA A 85 -15.61 9.00 2.19
N ALA A 86 -15.24 7.73 2.28
CA ALA A 86 -15.26 6.79 1.17
C ALA A 86 -16.69 6.56 0.64
N GLU A 87 -17.67 6.39 1.51
CA GLU A 87 -19.08 6.27 1.15
C GLU A 87 -19.59 7.54 0.45
N ARG A 88 -19.26 8.70 0.97
CA ARG A 88 -19.67 9.98 0.39
C ARG A 88 -19.10 10.20 -1.00
N ILE A 89 -17.81 9.95 -1.19
CA ILE A 89 -17.14 10.01 -2.49
C ILE A 89 -17.80 9.01 -3.45
N GLY A 90 -17.99 7.78 -3.01
CA GLY A 90 -18.63 6.74 -3.81
C GLY A 90 -20.06 7.11 -4.24
N MET A 91 -20.84 7.74 -3.36
CA MET A 91 -22.17 8.28 -3.70
C MET A 91 -22.09 9.40 -4.74
N LEU A 92 -21.19 10.36 -4.57
CA LEU A 92 -21.01 11.47 -5.51
C LEU A 92 -20.64 10.95 -6.89
N LEU A 93 -19.68 10.02 -6.99
CA LEU A 93 -19.31 9.39 -8.24
C LEU A 93 -20.49 8.69 -8.92
N ARG A 94 -21.25 7.88 -8.16
CA ARG A 94 -22.42 7.16 -8.70
C ARG A 94 -23.54 8.10 -9.12
N SER A 95 -23.72 9.24 -8.45
CA SER A 95 -24.77 10.23 -8.78
C SER A 95 -24.56 10.87 -10.15
N THR A 96 -23.34 10.89 -10.67
CA THR A 96 -23.04 11.38 -12.02
C THR A 96 -23.64 10.50 -13.12
N GLY A 97 -23.94 9.23 -12.82
CA GLY A 97 -24.40 8.24 -13.81
C GLY A 97 -23.32 7.80 -14.82
N ALA A 98 -22.12 8.36 -14.74
CA ALA A 98 -21.03 8.13 -15.70
C ALA A 98 -20.02 7.04 -15.27
N VAL A 99 -20.01 6.66 -13.98
CA VAL A 99 -19.07 5.64 -13.49
C VAL A 99 -19.59 4.23 -13.75
N LYS A 100 -18.66 3.31 -13.98
CA LYS A 100 -18.98 1.87 -14.12
C LYS A 100 -19.57 1.33 -12.81
N ARG A 101 -20.44 0.33 -12.94
CA ARG A 101 -21.04 -0.37 -11.79
C ARG A 101 -20.43 -1.77 -11.65
N GLY A 102 -20.39 -2.28 -10.43
CA GLY A 102 -19.90 -3.62 -10.10
C GLY A 102 -18.71 -3.59 -9.15
N LEU A 103 -18.33 -4.76 -8.66
CA LEU A 103 -17.19 -4.93 -7.76
C LEU A 103 -15.88 -4.50 -8.45
N GLY A 104 -15.04 -3.76 -7.75
CA GLY A 104 -13.74 -3.32 -8.23
C GLY A 104 -13.76 -2.17 -9.25
N THR A 105 -14.93 -1.56 -9.52
CA THR A 105 -15.03 -0.40 -10.43
C THR A 105 -14.72 0.92 -9.72
N ILE A 106 -15.01 1.02 -8.43
CA ILE A 106 -14.54 2.08 -7.54
C ILE A 106 -13.57 1.40 -6.58
N ARG A 107 -12.34 1.84 -6.59
CA ARG A 107 -11.26 1.32 -5.74
C ARG A 107 -10.82 2.41 -4.80
N GLN A 108 -10.43 2.09 -3.59
CA GLN A 108 -9.84 3.02 -2.66
C GLN A 108 -8.52 2.48 -2.12
N ASP A 109 -7.57 3.40 -2.00
CA ASP A 109 -6.33 3.20 -1.28
C ASP A 109 -6.41 4.06 0.00
N VAL A 110 -6.09 3.48 1.15
CA VAL A 110 -6.20 4.15 2.44
C VAL A 110 -4.81 4.46 2.97
N ASN A 111 -4.51 5.76 3.11
CA ASN A 111 -3.26 6.23 3.70
C ASN A 111 -3.48 6.47 5.19
N VAL A 112 -2.74 5.77 6.04
CA VAL A 112 -2.83 5.88 7.50
C VAL A 112 -1.50 6.35 8.06
N SER A 113 -1.54 7.33 8.96
CA SER A 113 -0.39 7.78 9.75
C SER A 113 -0.85 8.27 11.11
N ILE A 114 -0.04 8.03 12.13
CA ILE A 114 -0.19 8.60 13.48
C ILE A 114 0.96 9.55 13.77
N ALA A 115 0.85 10.32 14.86
CA ALA A 115 1.95 11.16 15.31
C ALA A 115 3.22 10.30 15.54
N ASP A 116 4.35 10.76 15.03
CA ASP A 116 5.65 10.07 15.06
C ASP A 116 5.71 8.72 14.31
N GLY A 117 4.61 8.29 13.69
CA GLY A 117 4.53 7.13 12.82
C GLY A 117 4.86 7.44 11.36
N ALA A 118 5.00 6.41 10.55
CA ALA A 118 5.17 6.54 9.11
C ALA A 118 3.83 6.51 8.39
N ARG A 119 3.72 7.23 7.26
CA ARG A 119 2.55 7.07 6.38
C ARG A 119 2.61 5.72 5.68
N VAL A 120 1.59 4.92 5.87
CA VAL A 120 1.42 3.62 5.23
C VAL A 120 0.20 3.65 4.32
N GLU A 121 0.36 3.21 3.08
CA GLU A 121 -0.70 3.06 2.10
C GLU A 121 -1.21 1.61 2.08
N VAL A 122 -2.48 1.41 2.38
CA VAL A 122 -3.16 0.13 2.24
C VAL A 122 -3.95 0.13 0.93
N LYS A 123 -3.51 -0.68 -0.03
CA LYS A 123 -4.07 -0.71 -1.38
C LYS A 123 -5.22 -1.69 -1.53
N GLY A 124 -6.14 -1.34 -2.44
CA GLY A 124 -7.16 -2.26 -2.91
C GLY A 124 -8.25 -2.56 -1.89
N VAL A 125 -8.56 -1.63 -1.01
CA VAL A 125 -9.67 -1.76 -0.08
C VAL A 125 -10.98 -1.64 -0.86
N GLN A 126 -11.69 -2.76 -1.07
CA GLN A 126 -12.91 -2.79 -1.88
C GLN A 126 -14.19 -2.78 -1.05
N ASP A 127 -14.10 -3.25 0.18
CA ASP A 127 -15.22 -3.30 1.12
C ASP A 127 -15.23 -2.07 2.02
N LEU A 128 -16.26 -1.24 1.87
CA LEU A 128 -16.45 -0.05 2.70
C LEU A 128 -16.59 -0.39 4.19
N GLN A 129 -17.20 -1.53 4.52
CA GLN A 129 -17.36 -1.95 5.91
C GLN A 129 -16.02 -2.34 6.55
N GLY A 130 -15.09 -2.83 5.75
CA GLY A 130 -13.74 -3.21 6.21
C GLY A 130 -12.80 -2.02 6.42
N ILE A 131 -13.13 -0.81 5.96
CA ILE A 131 -12.25 0.36 6.08
C ILE A 131 -11.93 0.68 7.55
N GLU A 132 -12.94 0.65 8.42
CA GLU A 132 -12.76 0.95 9.84
C GLU A 132 -11.76 0.00 10.50
N ASP A 133 -11.89 -1.30 10.24
CA ASP A 133 -11.01 -2.32 10.82
C ASP A 133 -9.58 -2.21 10.28
N ILE A 134 -9.43 -1.88 9.00
CA ILE A 134 -8.13 -1.62 8.37
C ILE A 134 -7.44 -0.42 9.01
N VAL A 135 -8.15 0.69 9.15
CA VAL A 135 -7.59 1.90 9.79
C VAL A 135 -7.25 1.64 11.25
N ARG A 136 -8.15 0.99 12.00
CA ARG A 136 -7.93 0.66 13.41
C ARG A 136 -6.74 -0.29 13.60
N GLY A 137 -6.65 -1.31 12.76
CA GLY A 137 -5.54 -2.26 12.77
C GLY A 137 -4.20 -1.60 12.46
N GLU A 138 -4.15 -0.73 11.44
CA GLU A 138 -2.90 -0.05 11.06
C GLU A 138 -2.48 1.00 12.11
N VAL A 139 -3.43 1.72 12.71
CA VAL A 139 -3.14 2.63 13.83
C VAL A 139 -2.55 1.86 15.03
N GLY A 140 -3.16 0.72 15.39
CA GLY A 140 -2.64 -0.16 16.45
C GLY A 140 -1.22 -0.64 16.15
N ARG A 141 -1.00 -1.17 14.94
CA ARG A 141 0.33 -1.63 14.50
C ARG A 141 1.38 -0.52 14.57
N GLN A 142 1.05 0.71 14.14
CA GLN A 142 1.99 1.82 14.22
C GLN A 142 2.29 2.21 15.66
N ALA A 143 1.28 2.19 16.55
CA ALA A 143 1.49 2.47 17.97
C ALA A 143 2.43 1.44 18.62
N GLU A 144 2.20 0.14 18.39
CA GLU A 144 3.08 -0.94 18.86
C GLU A 144 4.52 -0.78 18.34
N LEU A 145 4.70 -0.42 17.07
CA LEU A 145 6.04 -0.18 16.51
C LEU A 145 6.75 1.02 17.16
N LEU A 146 6.01 2.05 17.57
CA LEU A 146 6.58 3.17 18.29
C LEU A 146 7.01 2.76 19.72
N GLU A 147 6.23 1.93 20.39
CA GLU A 147 6.58 1.37 21.69
C GLU A 147 7.85 0.50 21.59
N ILE A 148 7.91 -0.41 20.60
CA ILE A 148 9.10 -1.22 20.34
C ILE A 148 10.32 -0.34 20.05
N ARG A 149 10.15 0.70 19.22
CA ARG A 149 11.23 1.66 18.91
C ARG A 149 11.79 2.30 20.17
N ASP A 150 10.91 2.76 21.05
CA ASP A 150 11.32 3.48 22.25
C ASP A 150 11.97 2.53 23.26
N GLU A 151 11.47 1.31 23.40
CA GLU A 151 12.09 0.26 24.21
C GLU A 151 13.48 -0.15 23.68
N LEU A 152 13.65 -0.30 22.37
CA LEU A 152 14.95 -0.58 21.76
C LEU A 152 15.97 0.55 22.04
N ARG A 153 15.51 1.80 22.04
CA ARG A 153 16.35 2.95 22.41
C ARG A 153 16.76 2.93 23.88
N GLU A 154 15.83 2.60 24.78
CA GLU A 154 16.11 2.48 26.21
C GLU A 154 17.10 1.34 26.51
N ARG A 155 17.06 0.25 25.74
CA ARG A 155 17.98 -0.90 25.86
C ARG A 155 19.34 -0.67 25.19
N ASP A 156 19.57 0.48 24.57
CA ASP A 156 20.75 0.74 23.71
C ASP A 156 20.97 -0.38 22.67
N ALA A 157 19.85 -0.82 22.07
CA ALA A 157 19.84 -1.94 21.15
C ALA A 157 20.66 -1.65 19.90
N SER A 158 21.31 -2.69 19.38
CA SER A 158 22.19 -2.54 18.22
C SER A 158 22.16 -3.77 17.32
N VAL A 159 22.53 -3.57 16.07
CA VAL A 159 22.68 -4.61 15.07
C VAL A 159 24.17 -4.95 14.96
N GLY A 160 24.51 -6.20 15.16
CA GLY A 160 25.88 -6.68 15.01
C GLY A 160 26.28 -6.94 13.57
N ASP A 161 27.50 -7.41 13.38
CA ASP A 161 28.04 -7.71 12.06
C ASP A 161 27.42 -8.97 11.46
N VAL A 162 27.30 -8.96 10.14
CA VAL A 162 26.84 -10.11 9.38
C VAL A 162 27.90 -11.21 9.41
N THR A 163 27.51 -12.41 9.84
CA THR A 163 28.39 -13.58 9.92
C THR A 163 27.92 -14.70 8.99
N ASP A 164 28.84 -15.47 8.44
CA ASP A 164 28.53 -16.68 7.68
C ASP A 164 28.15 -17.80 8.66
N ALA A 165 26.94 -18.28 8.59
CA ALA A 165 26.38 -19.35 9.41
C ALA A 165 26.08 -20.63 8.60
N THR A 166 26.59 -20.72 7.36
CA THR A 166 26.27 -21.80 6.43
C THR A 166 26.51 -23.18 7.03
N ASP A 167 27.65 -23.38 7.73
CA ASP A 167 28.00 -24.67 8.32
C ASP A 167 27.01 -25.11 9.42
N VAL A 168 26.40 -24.15 10.14
CA VAL A 168 25.41 -24.46 11.19
C VAL A 168 24.14 -25.06 10.60
N PHE A 169 23.83 -24.71 9.35
CA PHE A 169 22.62 -25.14 8.65
C PHE A 169 22.88 -26.25 7.62
N ALA A 170 24.06 -26.89 7.63
CA ALA A 170 24.38 -27.95 6.68
C ALA A 170 23.38 -29.11 6.69
N ASP A 171 22.87 -29.50 7.87
CA ASP A 171 21.91 -30.58 8.07
C ASP A 171 20.48 -30.07 8.29
N THR A 172 20.13 -28.87 7.80
CA THR A 172 18.81 -28.26 8.03
C THR A 172 17.68 -29.07 7.39
N GLU A 173 16.55 -29.17 8.08
CA GLU A 173 15.29 -29.72 7.54
C GLU A 173 14.44 -28.65 6.81
N SER A 174 14.78 -27.37 6.91
CA SER A 174 14.08 -26.29 6.23
C SER A 174 14.28 -26.39 4.71
N GLY A 175 13.19 -26.65 3.98
CA GLY A 175 13.22 -26.74 2.50
C GLY A 175 13.72 -25.46 1.83
N VAL A 176 13.42 -24.31 2.40
CA VAL A 176 13.87 -22.98 1.87
C VAL A 176 15.39 -22.84 2.01
N VAL A 177 15.92 -23.12 3.20
CA VAL A 177 17.36 -23.01 3.46
C VAL A 177 18.13 -24.05 2.68
N ARG A 178 17.65 -25.31 2.63
CA ARG A 178 18.27 -26.39 1.84
C ARG A 178 18.32 -26.02 0.35
N GLY A 179 17.21 -25.53 -0.23
CA GLY A 179 17.18 -25.11 -1.63
C GLY A 179 18.17 -23.99 -1.95
N ALA A 180 18.38 -23.06 -1.02
CA ALA A 180 19.41 -22.03 -1.16
C ALA A 180 20.82 -22.61 -1.14
N LEU A 181 21.11 -23.52 -0.20
CA LEU A 181 22.42 -24.19 -0.10
C LEU A 181 22.73 -25.07 -1.32
N ASP A 182 21.74 -25.84 -1.79
CA ASP A 182 21.86 -26.70 -2.97
C ASP A 182 22.16 -25.89 -4.25
N SER A 183 21.69 -24.64 -4.29
CA SER A 183 21.96 -23.68 -5.37
C SER A 183 23.29 -22.92 -5.22
N GLY A 184 24.12 -23.27 -4.25
CA GLY A 184 25.41 -22.62 -3.97
C GLY A 184 25.28 -21.30 -3.20
N GLY A 185 24.11 -21.03 -2.62
CA GLY A 185 23.87 -19.91 -1.72
C GLY A 185 24.52 -20.09 -0.35
N LYS A 186 24.40 -19.05 0.47
CA LYS A 186 24.92 -19.03 1.84
C LYS A 186 23.83 -18.65 2.83
N VAL A 187 23.99 -19.14 4.06
CA VAL A 187 23.19 -18.67 5.21
C VAL A 187 24.02 -17.65 5.97
N THR A 188 23.45 -16.46 6.17
CA THR A 188 24.08 -15.43 6.99
C THR A 188 23.24 -15.16 8.23
N ALA A 189 23.89 -14.88 9.35
CA ALA A 189 23.27 -14.49 10.61
C ALA A 189 23.67 -13.07 10.99
N VAL A 190 22.72 -12.33 11.56
CA VAL A 190 22.94 -10.98 12.10
C VAL A 190 22.50 -11.00 13.56
N PRO A 191 23.37 -10.80 14.55
CA PRO A 191 22.95 -10.69 15.93
C PRO A 191 22.22 -9.37 16.17
N LEU A 192 21.12 -9.45 16.90
CA LEU A 192 20.30 -8.31 17.30
C LEU A 192 20.40 -8.15 18.83
N TYR A 193 21.33 -7.29 19.28
CA TYR A 193 21.53 -7.06 20.71
C TYR A 193 20.44 -6.16 21.29
N GLY A 194 19.84 -6.56 22.41
CA GLY A 194 18.79 -5.82 23.09
C GLY A 194 17.38 -6.03 22.51
N PHE A 195 17.19 -6.97 21.56
CA PHE A 195 15.91 -7.28 20.95
C PHE A 195 15.13 -8.40 21.65
N ASP A 196 15.63 -8.95 22.75
CA ASP A 196 15.03 -10.09 23.44
C ASP A 196 13.54 -9.84 23.78
N GLY A 197 12.66 -10.71 23.27
CA GLY A 197 11.22 -10.64 23.49
C GLY A 197 10.47 -9.58 22.66
N LEU A 198 11.14 -8.91 21.73
CA LEU A 198 10.52 -7.92 20.84
C LEU A 198 10.37 -8.41 19.37
N VAL A 199 10.92 -9.58 19.07
CA VAL A 199 10.89 -10.23 17.74
C VAL A 199 10.45 -11.67 17.90
#